data_aa5acfeb04d2401c53a70db4daf0a596
#
_entry.id   aa5acfeb04d2401c53a70db4daf0a596
#
_cell.length_a   1.000
_cell.length_b   1.000
_cell.length_c   1.000
_cell.angle_alpha   90.00
_cell.angle_beta   90.00
_cell.angle_gamma   90.00
#
_symmetry.space_group_name_H-M   'P 1'
#
loop_
_entity.id
_entity.type
_entity.pdbx_description
1 polymer ?
#
loop_
_entity_poly.entity_id
_entity_poly.type
_entity_poly.pdbx_seq_one_letter_code
_entity_poly.pdbx_strand_id
1 'polypeptide(L)'
;MLECKSRAWMEIDTTKIAHNVEEIRKLIPKKTKIMAIVKANAYGHGDVVISKELIKCGVDFFGVSSVDEAISLREAGITCDILILGYTPPMHFHYVLEHNLIQTFFSLEYAQKAAAFAQSQQTMMRGHVKIDTGMSRLGVICQDHEYHIDDVLRIYTMAGLQVEGIFSHFSVSDDLSKKNELYTKHQIILFDRVLADVKKAGIHPGVTHLQNSYGILNYPELAYDYVRPGLLFLGVTSNDALEIRTNPSFLPIMQLKANVSLVKTIQPNVSVSYGRNYCSKDVRKIATVSIGYADGYPRAVSNIGAEVLIHGQRATIIGNICMDQLMIDVTHIDQVKEGDVVTLIGEDQGAFLAVDELTRWAKTINNDTLCFFKGRVPRIYKSE
;
A
#
# COMPACT_ATOMS: atom_id res chain seq x y z
N MET A 1 -15.19 -9.57 -21.39
CA MET A 1 -14.23 -8.46 -21.28
C MET A 1 -13.11 -8.78 -22.25
N LEU A 2 -12.75 -7.83 -23.10
CA LEU A 2 -11.65 -8.02 -24.04
C LEU A 2 -10.40 -8.34 -23.21
N GLU A 3 -9.77 -9.50 -23.47
CA GLU A 3 -8.37 -9.78 -23.09
C GLU A 3 -7.44 -8.86 -23.88
N CYS A 4 -7.64 -7.55 -23.73
CA CYS A 4 -6.86 -6.59 -24.44
C CYS A 4 -5.64 -6.25 -23.58
N LYS A 5 -4.50 -6.86 -23.90
CA LYS A 5 -3.23 -6.17 -23.70
C LYS A 5 -3.36 -4.83 -24.42
N SER A 6 -3.69 -3.81 -23.64
CA SER A 6 -3.76 -2.44 -24.09
C SER A 6 -2.34 -1.97 -24.49
N ARG A 7 -2.18 -0.71 -24.88
CA ARG A 7 -0.88 -0.08 -25.13
C ARG A 7 0.09 -0.18 -23.92
N ALA A 8 -0.45 -0.21 -22.69
CA ALA A 8 0.26 -0.47 -21.44
C ALA A 8 -0.67 -1.23 -20.50
N TRP A 9 -0.14 -2.15 -19.66
CA TRP A 9 -0.90 -2.98 -18.73
C TRP A 9 -0.07 -3.40 -17.52
N MET A 10 -0.75 -3.80 -16.43
CA MET A 10 -0.14 -4.52 -15.32
C MET A 10 -0.49 -5.99 -15.39
N GLU A 11 0.50 -6.86 -15.21
CA GLU A 11 0.30 -8.29 -14.96
C GLU A 11 0.44 -8.53 -13.46
N ILE A 12 -0.58 -9.14 -12.84
CA ILE A 12 -0.61 -9.41 -11.40
C ILE A 12 -0.72 -10.92 -11.20
N ASP A 13 0.35 -11.52 -10.72
CA ASP A 13 0.43 -12.95 -10.44
C ASP A 13 -0.09 -13.23 -9.03
N THR A 14 -1.38 -13.51 -8.91
CA THR A 14 -2.03 -13.75 -7.61
C THR A 14 -1.63 -15.09 -6.99
N THR A 15 -1.04 -16.02 -7.76
CA THR A 15 -0.57 -17.32 -7.24
C THR A 15 0.53 -17.18 -6.19
N LYS A 16 1.26 -16.06 -6.21
CA LYS A 16 2.33 -15.75 -5.25
C LYS A 16 1.82 -15.24 -3.89
N ILE A 17 0.54 -14.85 -3.79
CA ILE A 17 -0.01 -14.26 -2.55
C ILE A 17 0.04 -15.25 -1.40
N ALA A 18 -0.30 -16.51 -1.64
CA ALA A 18 -0.26 -17.55 -0.62
C ALA A 18 1.15 -17.72 -0.02
N HIS A 19 2.18 -17.72 -0.85
CA HIS A 19 3.58 -17.74 -0.40
C HIS A 19 3.91 -16.53 0.48
N ASN A 20 3.54 -15.33 0.06
CA ASN A 20 3.82 -14.10 0.81
C ASN A 20 3.07 -14.07 2.16
N VAL A 21 1.84 -14.58 2.21
CA VAL A 21 1.09 -14.71 3.47
C VAL A 21 1.77 -15.71 4.41
N GLU A 22 2.27 -16.84 3.91
CA GLU A 22 3.02 -17.80 4.73
C GLU A 22 4.34 -17.22 5.24
N GLU A 23 5.06 -16.44 4.44
CA GLU A 23 6.24 -15.71 4.91
C GLU A 23 5.89 -14.75 6.08
N ILE A 24 4.77 -14.03 6.00
CA ILE A 24 4.31 -13.19 7.11
C ILE A 24 4.00 -14.04 8.35
N ARG A 25 3.30 -15.18 8.18
CA ARG A 25 2.95 -16.08 9.29
C ARG A 25 4.15 -16.66 10.02
N LYS A 26 5.24 -16.91 9.31
CA LYS A 26 6.50 -17.38 9.91
C LYS A 26 7.14 -16.34 10.84
N LEU A 27 6.89 -15.07 10.60
CA LEU A 27 7.46 -13.95 11.37
C LEU A 27 6.69 -13.62 12.64
N ILE A 28 5.40 -13.89 12.69
CA ILE A 28 4.53 -13.45 13.79
C ILE A 28 4.25 -14.59 14.80
N PRO A 29 3.92 -14.28 16.06
CA PRO A 29 3.51 -15.29 17.03
C PRO A 29 2.30 -16.10 16.53
N LYS A 30 2.25 -17.40 16.83
CA LYS A 30 1.22 -18.35 16.35
C LYS A 30 -0.23 -17.91 16.63
N LYS A 31 -0.47 -17.12 17.69
CA LYS A 31 -1.82 -16.63 18.07
C LYS A 31 -2.18 -15.33 17.36
N THR A 32 -1.20 -14.60 16.85
CA THR A 32 -1.40 -13.32 16.18
C THR A 32 -1.99 -13.57 14.78
N LYS A 33 -3.06 -12.86 14.46
CA LYS A 33 -3.74 -12.93 13.17
C LYS A 33 -3.32 -11.81 12.23
N ILE A 34 -3.73 -11.92 10.99
CA ILE A 34 -3.47 -10.91 9.94
C ILE A 34 -4.77 -10.13 9.67
N MET A 35 -4.71 -8.80 9.84
CA MET A 35 -5.65 -7.85 9.29
C MET A 35 -5.01 -7.27 8.01
N ALA A 36 -5.47 -7.66 6.85
CA ALA A 36 -4.88 -7.22 5.59
C ALA A 36 -5.30 -5.79 5.25
N ILE A 37 -4.33 -4.92 4.99
CA ILE A 37 -4.58 -3.53 4.59
C ILE A 37 -4.66 -3.47 3.06
N VAL A 38 -5.88 -3.24 2.54
CA VAL A 38 -6.19 -3.24 1.10
C VAL A 38 -6.67 -1.89 0.58
N LYS A 39 -6.43 -0.82 1.34
CA LYS A 39 -6.75 0.56 0.94
C LYS A 39 -6.05 0.98 -0.35
N ALA A 40 -6.51 2.06 -0.96
CA ALA A 40 -6.00 2.61 -2.22
C ALA A 40 -5.98 1.55 -3.34
N ASN A 41 -7.09 0.80 -3.47
CA ASN A 41 -7.23 -0.28 -4.43
C ASN A 41 -6.13 -1.35 -4.26
N ALA A 42 -5.91 -1.80 -3.02
CA ALA A 42 -4.77 -2.66 -2.61
C ALA A 42 -3.43 -2.13 -3.16
N TYR A 43 -3.12 -0.86 -2.85
CA TYR A 43 -1.93 -0.16 -3.37
C TYR A 43 -1.81 -0.26 -4.90
N GLY A 44 -2.92 -0.09 -5.60
CA GLY A 44 -2.98 -0.14 -7.04
C GLY A 44 -3.13 -1.53 -7.67
N HIS A 45 -3.16 -2.61 -6.91
CA HIS A 45 -3.20 -3.99 -7.43
C HIS A 45 -4.61 -4.54 -7.69
N GLY A 46 -5.67 -3.86 -7.20
CA GLY A 46 -7.06 -4.33 -7.31
C GLY A 46 -7.55 -4.97 -6.02
N ASP A 47 -8.19 -4.17 -5.17
CA ASP A 47 -8.60 -4.53 -3.82
C ASP A 47 -9.54 -5.73 -3.77
N VAL A 48 -10.51 -5.82 -4.66
CA VAL A 48 -11.47 -6.93 -4.72
C VAL A 48 -10.78 -8.26 -5.02
N VAL A 49 -9.91 -8.29 -6.04
CA VAL A 49 -9.23 -9.54 -6.44
C VAL A 49 -8.24 -9.96 -5.36
N ILE A 50 -7.42 -9.02 -4.88
CA ILE A 50 -6.44 -9.28 -3.81
C ILE A 50 -7.14 -9.75 -2.53
N SER A 51 -8.25 -9.13 -2.13
CA SER A 51 -9.00 -9.56 -0.94
C SER A 51 -9.56 -10.97 -1.08
N LYS A 52 -10.09 -11.34 -2.26
CA LYS A 52 -10.57 -12.70 -2.51
C LYS A 52 -9.45 -13.74 -2.42
N GLU A 53 -8.27 -13.44 -2.92
CA GLU A 53 -7.10 -14.34 -2.78
C GLU A 53 -6.62 -14.44 -1.32
N LEU A 54 -6.60 -13.34 -0.58
CA LEU A 54 -6.26 -13.33 0.84
C LEU A 54 -7.27 -14.14 1.68
N ILE A 55 -8.56 -14.11 1.35
CA ILE A 55 -9.58 -14.95 1.99
C ILE A 55 -9.28 -16.44 1.79
N LYS A 56 -8.87 -16.86 0.59
CA LYS A 56 -8.44 -18.26 0.34
C LYS A 56 -7.24 -18.64 1.22
N CYS A 57 -6.40 -17.69 1.56
CA CYS A 57 -5.29 -17.86 2.49
C CYS A 57 -5.72 -17.79 3.98
N GLY A 58 -7.04 -17.70 4.29
CA GLY A 58 -7.55 -17.66 5.67
C GLY A 58 -7.41 -16.30 6.36
N VAL A 59 -7.31 -15.20 5.60
CA VAL A 59 -7.43 -13.84 6.14
C VAL A 59 -8.90 -13.50 6.26
N ASP A 60 -9.34 -13.12 7.45
CA ASP A 60 -10.75 -12.89 7.80
C ASP A 60 -11.04 -11.43 8.24
N PHE A 61 -10.04 -10.54 8.17
CA PHE A 61 -10.18 -9.15 8.58
C PHE A 61 -9.40 -8.22 7.64
N PHE A 62 -10.07 -7.16 7.18
CA PHE A 62 -9.50 -6.18 6.25
C PHE A 62 -9.47 -4.77 6.85
N GLY A 63 -8.51 -3.96 6.42
CA GLY A 63 -8.43 -2.54 6.76
C GLY A 63 -8.41 -1.68 5.49
N VAL A 64 -9.31 -0.71 5.45
CA VAL A 64 -9.44 0.27 4.36
C VAL A 64 -9.29 1.69 4.88
N SER A 65 -9.19 2.68 4.00
CA SER A 65 -9.02 4.07 4.42
C SER A 65 -10.34 4.86 4.49
N SER A 66 -11.34 4.48 3.70
CA SER A 66 -12.62 5.21 3.60
C SER A 66 -13.82 4.25 3.54
N VAL A 67 -15.00 4.81 3.76
CA VAL A 67 -16.26 4.08 3.64
C VAL A 67 -16.51 3.60 2.21
N ASP A 68 -16.13 4.38 1.19
CA ASP A 68 -16.31 4.02 -0.21
C ASP A 68 -15.49 2.78 -0.59
N GLU A 69 -14.25 2.66 -0.10
CA GLU A 69 -13.44 1.45 -0.28
C GLU A 69 -14.09 0.23 0.39
N ALA A 70 -14.66 0.41 1.58
CA ALA A 70 -15.37 -0.67 2.28
C ALA A 70 -16.63 -1.11 1.53
N ILE A 71 -17.42 -0.17 1.00
CA ILE A 71 -18.62 -0.46 0.20
C ILE A 71 -18.24 -1.26 -1.05
N SER A 72 -17.19 -0.84 -1.77
CA SER A 72 -16.70 -1.57 -2.95
C SER A 72 -16.39 -3.05 -2.64
N LEU A 73 -15.76 -3.34 -1.50
CA LEU A 73 -15.49 -4.71 -1.06
C LEU A 73 -16.81 -5.46 -0.71
N ARG A 74 -17.76 -4.80 -0.05
CA ARG A 74 -19.07 -5.39 0.27
C ARG A 74 -19.88 -5.73 -0.99
N GLU A 75 -19.94 -4.83 -1.95
CA GLU A 75 -20.60 -5.04 -3.24
C GLU A 75 -19.97 -6.18 -4.04
N ALA A 76 -18.67 -6.41 -3.87
CA ALA A 76 -17.96 -7.54 -4.45
C ALA A 76 -18.17 -8.87 -3.71
N GLY A 77 -19.02 -8.90 -2.66
CA GLY A 77 -19.40 -10.09 -1.89
C GLY A 77 -18.41 -10.44 -0.75
N ILE A 78 -17.54 -9.52 -0.32
CA ILE A 78 -16.67 -9.74 0.83
C ILE A 78 -17.47 -9.55 2.11
N THR A 79 -17.60 -10.61 2.91
CA THR A 79 -18.39 -10.64 4.16
C THR A 79 -17.54 -10.54 5.43
N CYS A 80 -16.22 -10.71 5.32
CA CYS A 80 -15.29 -10.60 6.44
C CYS A 80 -15.38 -9.22 7.13
N ASP A 81 -14.84 -9.10 8.34
CA ASP A 81 -14.76 -7.82 9.05
C ASP A 81 -13.92 -6.81 8.25
N ILE A 82 -14.39 -5.54 8.20
CA ILE A 82 -13.72 -4.44 7.53
C ILE A 82 -13.64 -3.24 8.49
N LEU A 83 -12.42 -2.84 8.83
CA LEU A 83 -12.13 -1.67 9.63
C LEU A 83 -11.83 -0.46 8.73
N ILE A 84 -12.58 0.61 8.88
CA ILE A 84 -12.26 1.91 8.29
C ILE A 84 -11.23 2.59 9.19
N LEU A 85 -9.97 2.67 8.72
CA LEU A 85 -8.84 3.24 9.45
C LEU A 85 -8.86 4.77 9.53
N GLY A 86 -9.64 5.40 8.65
CA GLY A 86 -9.72 6.84 8.47
C GLY A 86 -11.01 7.47 9.02
N TYR A 87 -11.23 8.72 8.61
CA TYR A 87 -12.39 9.52 8.95
C TYR A 87 -13.56 9.21 8.00
N THR A 88 -14.72 8.95 8.57
CA THR A 88 -16.00 8.93 7.85
C THR A 88 -16.80 10.18 8.26
N PRO A 89 -17.19 11.07 7.31
CA PRO A 89 -18.05 12.21 7.63
C PRO A 89 -19.34 11.75 8.32
N PRO A 90 -19.81 12.42 9.39
CA PRO A 90 -21.02 11.99 10.12
C PRO A 90 -22.27 11.82 9.24
N MET A 91 -22.39 12.57 8.17
CA MET A 91 -23.46 12.41 7.18
C MET A 91 -23.45 11.05 6.46
N HIS A 92 -22.33 10.32 6.51
CA HIS A 92 -22.14 9.00 5.88
C HIS A 92 -22.17 7.84 6.90
N PHE A 93 -22.45 8.10 8.19
CA PHE A 93 -22.51 7.04 9.20
C PHE A 93 -23.57 5.96 8.92
N HIS A 94 -24.62 6.30 8.16
CA HIS A 94 -25.62 5.32 7.75
C HIS A 94 -25.01 4.17 6.93
N TYR A 95 -24.00 4.46 6.07
CA TYR A 95 -23.30 3.41 5.32
C TYR A 95 -22.50 2.48 6.22
N VAL A 96 -21.92 3.01 7.33
CA VAL A 96 -21.19 2.19 8.30
C VAL A 96 -22.10 1.14 8.92
N LEU A 97 -23.34 1.53 9.27
CA LEU A 97 -24.35 0.64 9.82
C LEU A 97 -24.90 -0.33 8.77
N GLU A 98 -25.30 0.19 7.60
CA GLU A 98 -25.92 -0.59 6.51
C GLU A 98 -25.01 -1.71 6.01
N HIS A 99 -23.71 -1.45 5.91
CA HIS A 99 -22.73 -2.40 5.42
C HIS A 99 -22.01 -3.17 6.54
N ASN A 100 -22.48 -3.06 7.80
CA ASN A 100 -21.87 -3.70 8.97
C ASN A 100 -20.34 -3.51 9.01
N LEU A 101 -19.90 -2.25 8.97
CA LEU A 101 -18.48 -1.88 8.98
C LEU A 101 -18.03 -1.54 10.41
N ILE A 102 -16.72 -1.61 10.64
CA ILE A 102 -16.09 -1.23 11.90
C ILE A 102 -15.45 0.15 11.71
N GLN A 103 -15.87 1.14 12.52
CA GLN A 103 -15.37 2.52 12.42
C GLN A 103 -14.20 2.74 13.39
N THR A 104 -13.22 3.55 13.01
CA THR A 104 -12.19 4.04 13.92
C THR A 104 -12.69 5.23 14.73
N PHE A 105 -12.69 5.11 16.07
CA PHE A 105 -12.94 6.22 17.00
C PHE A 105 -11.60 6.82 17.45
N PHE A 106 -11.26 7.98 16.90
CA PHE A 106 -9.96 8.61 17.07
C PHE A 106 -9.98 9.87 17.97
N SER A 107 -11.15 10.28 18.44
CA SER A 107 -11.34 11.32 19.47
C SER A 107 -12.66 11.14 20.18
N LEU A 108 -12.76 11.67 21.40
CA LEU A 108 -14.01 11.62 22.18
C LEU A 108 -15.15 12.33 21.43
N GLU A 109 -14.90 13.50 20.85
CA GLU A 109 -15.91 14.25 20.08
C GLU A 109 -16.43 13.47 18.88
N TYR A 110 -15.56 12.81 18.15
CA TYR A 110 -15.96 11.99 17.00
C TYR A 110 -16.77 10.77 17.44
N ALA A 111 -16.36 10.11 18.54
CA ALA A 111 -17.09 9.01 19.13
C ALA A 111 -18.49 9.44 19.62
N GLN A 112 -18.64 10.63 20.21
CA GLN A 112 -19.93 11.19 20.61
C GLN A 112 -20.87 11.39 19.41
N LYS A 113 -20.36 11.89 18.29
CA LYS A 113 -21.15 12.03 17.04
C LYS A 113 -21.61 10.66 16.51
N ALA A 114 -20.72 9.68 16.52
CA ALA A 114 -21.03 8.31 16.09
C ALA A 114 -22.08 7.65 17.03
N ALA A 115 -21.93 7.81 18.33
CA ALA A 115 -22.86 7.31 19.34
C ALA A 115 -24.25 7.92 19.21
N ALA A 116 -24.32 9.25 19.10
CA ALA A 116 -25.59 9.96 18.94
C ALA A 116 -26.34 9.52 17.67
N PHE A 117 -25.60 9.33 16.58
CA PHE A 117 -26.16 8.81 15.33
C PHE A 117 -26.69 7.38 15.51
N ALA A 118 -25.89 6.48 16.07
CA ALA A 118 -26.30 5.08 16.26
C ALA A 118 -27.54 4.97 17.20
N GLN A 119 -27.58 5.76 18.26
CA GLN A 119 -28.76 5.85 19.14
C GLN A 119 -30.01 6.35 18.42
N SER A 120 -29.90 7.34 17.53
CA SER A 120 -31.02 7.81 16.70
C SER A 120 -31.56 6.74 15.77
N GLN A 121 -30.73 5.77 15.37
CA GLN A 121 -31.09 4.60 14.58
C GLN A 121 -31.47 3.37 15.46
N GLN A 122 -31.55 3.53 16.78
CA GLN A 122 -31.84 2.46 17.75
C GLN A 122 -30.92 1.23 17.61
N THR A 123 -29.64 1.46 17.34
CA THR A 123 -28.60 0.44 17.15
C THR A 123 -27.29 0.85 17.80
N MET A 124 -26.25 0.04 17.63
CA MET A 124 -24.88 0.32 18.07
C MET A 124 -23.94 0.36 16.86
N MET A 125 -23.00 1.30 16.85
CA MET A 125 -21.95 1.36 15.86
C MET A 125 -20.72 0.59 16.35
N ARG A 126 -20.29 -0.41 15.58
CA ARG A 126 -19.07 -1.17 15.83
C ARG A 126 -17.85 -0.30 15.61
N GLY A 127 -16.82 -0.43 16.44
CA GLY A 127 -15.61 0.35 16.23
C GLY A 127 -14.40 -0.06 17.02
N HIS A 128 -13.23 0.44 16.58
CA HIS A 128 -11.97 0.34 17.29
C HIS A 128 -11.50 1.72 17.76
N VAL A 129 -11.04 1.80 19.00
CA VAL A 129 -10.44 3.04 19.52
C VAL A 129 -9.01 3.17 18.99
N LYS A 130 -8.70 4.32 18.41
CA LYS A 130 -7.35 4.62 17.96
C LYS A 130 -6.63 5.51 18.96
N ILE A 131 -5.43 5.06 19.37
CA ILE A 131 -4.54 5.76 20.27
C ILE A 131 -3.40 6.43 19.49
N ASP A 132 -3.09 7.66 19.82
CA ASP A 132 -1.91 8.34 19.34
C ASP A 132 -0.79 8.26 20.39
N THR A 133 0.15 7.36 20.12
CA THR A 133 1.35 7.16 20.94
C THR A 133 2.57 7.91 20.38
N GLY A 134 2.37 8.87 19.47
CA GLY A 134 3.44 9.70 18.92
C GLY A 134 3.53 9.73 17.40
N MET A 135 2.54 9.18 16.67
CA MET A 135 2.44 9.40 15.20
C MET A 135 1.87 10.78 14.86
N SER A 136 1.08 11.38 15.76
CA SER A 136 0.48 12.72 15.64
C SER A 136 -0.33 12.95 14.37
N ARG A 137 -1.12 11.93 13.99
CA ARG A 137 -1.99 11.98 12.80
C ARG A 137 -3.47 11.89 13.15
N LEU A 138 -3.89 10.83 13.78
CA LEU A 138 -5.22 10.55 14.31
C LEU A 138 -5.08 9.69 15.55
N GLY A 139 -5.99 9.85 16.53
CA GLY A 139 -6.04 9.03 17.74
C GLY A 139 -6.23 9.88 19.00
N VAL A 140 -6.78 9.29 20.05
CA VAL A 140 -6.78 9.90 21.38
C VAL A 140 -5.34 9.99 21.86
N ILE A 141 -4.89 11.18 22.23
CA ILE A 141 -3.49 11.43 22.61
C ILE A 141 -3.20 10.71 23.91
N CYS A 142 -2.22 9.79 23.87
CA CYS A 142 -1.71 9.09 25.04
C CYS A 142 -0.16 9.06 24.95
N GLN A 143 0.44 10.21 25.26
CA GLN A 143 1.87 10.46 25.22
C GLN A 143 2.34 10.94 26.60
N ASP A 144 3.66 11.13 26.81
CA ASP A 144 4.20 11.48 28.14
C ASP A 144 3.68 12.80 28.71
N HIS A 145 3.54 13.80 27.85
CA HIS A 145 3.13 15.15 28.26
C HIS A 145 1.63 15.39 28.21
N GLU A 146 0.90 14.49 27.53
CA GLU A 146 -0.54 14.60 27.32
C GLU A 146 -1.14 13.21 27.23
N TYR A 147 -1.93 12.81 28.25
CA TYR A 147 -2.39 11.43 28.43
C TYR A 147 -3.89 11.39 28.75
N HIS A 148 -4.71 11.30 27.69
CA HIS A 148 -6.17 11.37 27.78
C HIS A 148 -6.82 9.98 27.97
N ILE A 149 -6.38 9.21 28.97
CA ILE A 149 -6.96 7.88 29.24
C ILE A 149 -8.45 7.97 29.57
N ASP A 150 -8.90 9.03 30.25
CA ASP A 150 -10.31 9.21 30.61
C ASP A 150 -11.21 9.30 29.37
N ASP A 151 -10.74 9.91 28.29
CA ASP A 151 -11.46 9.94 27.02
C ASP A 151 -11.56 8.55 26.38
N VAL A 152 -10.48 7.75 26.45
CA VAL A 152 -10.50 6.36 26.02
C VAL A 152 -11.54 5.56 26.79
N LEU A 153 -11.55 5.63 28.12
CA LEU A 153 -12.50 4.92 28.98
C LEU A 153 -13.95 5.35 28.72
N ARG A 154 -14.18 6.65 28.48
CA ARG A 154 -15.49 7.19 28.12
C ARG A 154 -15.98 6.65 26.78
N ILE A 155 -15.11 6.50 25.79
CA ILE A 155 -15.48 5.92 24.48
C ILE A 155 -15.93 4.45 24.68
N TYR A 156 -15.22 3.66 25.47
CA TYR A 156 -15.60 2.27 25.75
C TYR A 156 -16.95 2.11 26.43
N THR A 157 -17.34 3.05 27.26
CA THR A 157 -18.59 2.99 28.04
C THR A 157 -19.73 3.78 27.42
N MET A 158 -19.52 4.34 26.23
CA MET A 158 -20.48 5.23 25.57
C MET A 158 -21.65 4.45 24.98
N ALA A 159 -22.87 4.75 25.43
CA ALA A 159 -24.08 4.16 24.87
C ALA A 159 -24.20 4.47 23.36
N GLY A 160 -24.57 3.47 22.55
CA GLY A 160 -24.63 3.58 21.09
C GLY A 160 -23.33 3.14 20.37
N LEU A 161 -22.26 2.84 21.13
CA LEU A 161 -21.03 2.26 20.56
C LEU A 161 -20.79 0.84 21.06
N GLN A 162 -20.29 -0.01 20.16
CA GLN A 162 -19.76 -1.34 20.45
C GLN A 162 -18.26 -1.32 20.13
N VAL A 163 -17.44 -1.07 21.14
CA VAL A 163 -15.98 -1.04 20.98
C VAL A 163 -15.45 -2.46 21.00
N GLU A 164 -14.88 -2.91 19.87
CA GLU A 164 -14.40 -4.27 19.64
C GLU A 164 -12.89 -4.39 19.64
N GLY A 165 -12.18 -3.26 19.63
CA GLY A 165 -10.72 -3.27 19.61
C GLY A 165 -10.09 -1.91 19.85
N ILE A 166 -8.76 -1.95 19.96
CA ILE A 166 -7.92 -0.78 20.22
C ILE A 166 -6.61 -0.91 19.46
N PHE A 167 -6.11 0.21 18.92
CA PHE A 167 -4.86 0.20 18.16
C PHE A 167 -4.11 1.51 18.20
N SER A 168 -2.81 1.41 17.87
CA SER A 168 -1.98 2.56 17.54
C SER A 168 -1.22 2.31 16.23
N HIS A 169 -0.26 3.16 15.90
CA HIS A 169 0.53 3.05 14.68
C HIS A 169 1.95 3.58 14.89
N PHE A 170 2.93 2.82 14.43
CA PHE A 170 4.33 3.23 14.49
C PHE A 170 4.64 4.37 13.54
N SER A 171 5.49 5.28 13.99
CA SER A 171 5.97 6.40 13.17
C SER A 171 7.21 6.03 12.36
N VAL A 172 8.15 5.28 12.98
CA VAL A 172 9.52 5.07 12.48
C VAL A 172 10.01 3.63 12.69
N SER A 173 9.08 2.66 12.63
CA SER A 173 9.44 1.24 12.77
C SER A 173 10.29 0.68 11.62
N ASP A 174 10.45 1.46 10.57
CA ASP A 174 11.25 1.20 9.37
C ASP A 174 12.72 1.65 9.51
N ASP A 175 13.07 2.41 10.53
CA ASP A 175 14.41 2.91 10.77
C ASP A 175 14.98 2.32 12.06
N LEU A 176 16.04 1.50 11.94
CA LEU A 176 16.76 0.84 13.04
C LEU A 176 17.89 1.70 13.65
N SER A 177 18.00 2.98 13.30
CA SER A 177 18.89 3.88 14.01
C SER A 177 18.53 3.92 15.50
N LYS A 178 19.55 4.01 16.37
CA LYS A 178 19.35 4.00 17.83
C LYS A 178 18.27 4.97 18.32
N LYS A 179 18.20 6.17 17.70
CA LYS A 179 17.21 7.19 18.04
C LYS A 179 15.78 6.70 17.71
N ASN A 180 15.57 6.17 16.51
CA ASN A 180 14.24 5.77 16.03
C ASN A 180 13.81 4.43 16.61
N GLU A 181 14.76 3.54 16.90
CA GLU A 181 14.49 2.32 17.67
C GLU A 181 13.99 2.64 19.09
N LEU A 182 14.62 3.58 19.79
CA LEU A 182 14.17 4.03 21.10
C LEU A 182 12.78 4.66 21.04
N TYR A 183 12.49 5.44 20.00
CA TYR A 183 11.19 6.03 19.80
C TYR A 183 10.10 4.97 19.56
N THR A 184 10.37 3.99 18.73
CA THR A 184 9.44 2.88 18.48
C THR A 184 9.16 2.06 19.75
N LYS A 185 10.22 1.74 20.53
CA LYS A 185 10.08 1.08 21.83
C LYS A 185 9.24 1.92 22.82
N HIS A 186 9.40 3.22 22.78
CA HIS A 186 8.61 4.12 23.60
C HIS A 186 7.12 4.11 23.18
N GLN A 187 6.80 4.11 21.88
CA GLN A 187 5.43 3.95 21.40
C GLN A 187 4.80 2.62 21.89
N ILE A 188 5.57 1.54 21.96
CA ILE A 188 5.12 0.24 22.50
C ILE A 188 4.77 0.39 24.00
N ILE A 189 5.68 0.98 24.79
CA ILE A 189 5.46 1.20 26.25
C ILE A 189 4.20 2.03 26.49
N LEU A 190 3.98 3.09 25.71
CA LEU A 190 2.78 3.93 25.85
C LEU A 190 1.51 3.17 25.48
N PHE A 191 1.54 2.36 24.44
CA PHE A 191 0.38 1.54 24.04
C PHE A 191 0.07 0.48 25.10
N ASP A 192 1.08 -0.23 25.62
CA ASP A 192 0.92 -1.21 26.69
C ASP A 192 0.39 -0.58 27.99
N ARG A 193 0.83 0.65 28.31
CA ARG A 193 0.29 1.43 29.43
C ARG A 193 -1.21 1.69 29.26
N VAL A 194 -1.64 2.13 28.06
CA VAL A 194 -3.08 2.33 27.76
C VAL A 194 -3.86 1.03 27.94
N LEU A 195 -3.35 -0.10 27.43
CA LEU A 195 -3.99 -1.41 27.59
C LEU A 195 -4.11 -1.82 29.06
N ALA A 196 -3.08 -1.53 29.87
CA ALA A 196 -3.11 -1.80 31.31
C ALA A 196 -4.15 -0.93 32.04
N ASP A 197 -4.23 0.35 31.71
CA ASP A 197 -5.19 1.28 32.31
C ASP A 197 -6.65 0.94 31.93
N VAL A 198 -6.92 0.55 30.68
CA VAL A 198 -8.23 0.04 30.24
C VAL A 198 -8.63 -1.21 31.03
N LYS A 199 -7.72 -2.18 31.19
CA LYS A 199 -7.96 -3.39 32.00
C LYS A 199 -8.17 -3.08 33.49
N LYS A 200 -7.39 -2.15 34.04
CA LYS A 200 -7.53 -1.70 35.45
C LYS A 200 -8.89 -1.06 35.72
N ALA A 201 -9.50 -0.41 34.74
CA ALA A 201 -10.85 0.12 34.79
C ALA A 201 -11.94 -0.98 34.69
N GLY A 202 -11.58 -2.26 34.63
CA GLY A 202 -12.50 -3.38 34.47
C GLY A 202 -13.05 -3.57 33.05
N ILE A 203 -12.44 -2.92 32.06
CA ILE A 203 -12.87 -2.97 30.65
C ILE A 203 -12.02 -3.97 29.89
N HIS A 204 -12.65 -4.82 29.07
CA HIS A 204 -11.94 -5.67 28.10
C HIS A 204 -11.59 -4.83 26.86
N PRO A 205 -10.30 -4.73 26.47
CA PRO A 205 -9.89 -3.86 25.38
C PRO A 205 -10.38 -4.30 23.98
N GLY A 206 -10.96 -5.50 23.87
CA GLY A 206 -11.23 -6.12 22.58
C GLY A 206 -9.94 -6.59 21.91
N VAL A 207 -9.92 -6.64 20.57
CA VAL A 207 -8.72 -7.02 19.83
C VAL A 207 -7.69 -5.88 19.77
N THR A 208 -6.43 -6.23 19.92
CA THR A 208 -5.32 -5.28 19.98
C THR A 208 -4.46 -5.36 18.73
N HIS A 209 -4.05 -4.22 18.15
CA HIS A 209 -3.14 -4.21 17.01
C HIS A 209 -2.29 -2.95 16.93
N LEU A 210 -0.98 -3.12 16.70
CA LEU A 210 0.00 -2.03 16.65
C LEU A 210 0.87 -2.07 15.38
N GLN A 211 1.39 -3.25 15.01
CA GLN A 211 2.39 -3.44 13.97
C GLN A 211 1.83 -3.18 12.57
N ASN A 212 2.52 -2.33 11.81
CA ASN A 212 2.43 -2.21 10.36
C ASN A 212 3.44 -3.18 9.69
N SER A 213 3.66 -3.10 8.38
CA SER A 213 4.61 -3.95 7.65
C SER A 213 6.00 -3.96 8.28
N TYR A 214 6.60 -2.81 8.58
CA TYR A 214 7.92 -2.75 9.23
C TYR A 214 7.86 -3.12 10.72
N GLY A 215 6.74 -2.92 11.38
CA GLY A 215 6.53 -3.47 12.72
C GLY A 215 6.61 -4.99 12.74
N ILE A 216 6.11 -5.67 11.69
CA ILE A 216 6.25 -7.12 11.52
C ILE A 216 7.72 -7.51 11.27
N LEU A 217 8.42 -6.78 10.41
CA LEU A 217 9.78 -7.09 10.01
C LEU A 217 10.82 -6.82 11.11
N ASN A 218 10.60 -5.80 11.93
CA ASN A 218 11.60 -5.31 12.88
C ASN A 218 11.26 -5.58 14.36
N TYR A 219 10.00 -5.91 14.66
CA TYR A 219 9.52 -6.21 16.02
C TYR A 219 8.57 -7.43 15.99
N PRO A 220 9.02 -8.58 15.43
CA PRO A 220 8.18 -9.75 15.22
C PRO A 220 7.73 -10.42 16.54
N GLU A 221 8.43 -10.15 17.63
CA GLU A 221 8.13 -10.70 18.97
C GLU A 221 6.87 -10.13 19.62
N LEU A 222 6.34 -9.00 19.13
CA LEU A 222 5.14 -8.38 19.70
C LEU A 222 3.90 -9.26 19.47
N ALA A 223 3.23 -9.60 20.53
CA ALA A 223 2.13 -10.57 20.55
C ALA A 223 0.75 -9.91 20.72
N TYR A 224 0.45 -8.86 19.98
CA TYR A 224 -0.90 -8.32 19.84
C TYR A 224 -1.78 -9.25 19.02
N ASP A 225 -3.11 -9.08 19.08
CA ASP A 225 -4.05 -10.00 18.42
C ASP A 225 -3.95 -9.97 16.91
N TYR A 226 -3.66 -8.80 16.31
CA TYR A 226 -3.50 -8.64 14.87
C TYR A 226 -2.26 -7.84 14.49
N VAL A 227 -1.67 -8.24 13.35
CA VAL A 227 -0.72 -7.42 12.59
C VAL A 227 -1.39 -6.85 11.34
N ARG A 228 -0.88 -5.73 10.82
CA ARG A 228 -1.46 -5.01 9.68
C ARG A 228 -0.51 -4.89 8.50
N PRO A 229 -0.17 -5.97 7.80
CA PRO A 229 0.59 -5.90 6.57
C PRO A 229 -0.21 -5.21 5.47
N GLY A 230 0.48 -4.45 4.63
CA GLY A 230 -0.04 -3.85 3.41
C GLY A 230 0.74 -4.35 2.20
N LEU A 231 1.95 -3.85 1.99
CA LEU A 231 2.78 -4.21 0.84
C LEU A 231 3.37 -5.64 0.92
N LEU A 232 3.53 -6.22 2.11
CA LEU A 232 4.23 -7.51 2.27
C LEU A 232 3.54 -8.64 1.53
N PHE A 233 2.20 -8.73 1.55
CA PHE A 233 1.50 -9.75 0.79
C PHE A 233 1.51 -9.49 -0.73
N LEU A 234 1.88 -8.26 -1.17
CA LEU A 234 2.15 -7.93 -2.56
C LEU A 234 3.60 -8.23 -2.98
N GLY A 235 4.42 -8.69 -2.03
CA GLY A 235 5.79 -9.12 -2.25
C GLY A 235 6.82 -8.00 -2.24
N VAL A 236 6.49 -6.83 -1.68
CA VAL A 236 7.40 -5.68 -1.63
C VAL A 236 7.37 -5.00 -0.26
N THR A 237 8.44 -4.28 0.08
CA THR A 237 8.51 -3.35 1.22
C THR A 237 8.27 -1.91 0.74
N SER A 238 8.28 -0.93 1.65
CA SER A 238 8.18 0.49 1.23
C SER A 238 9.48 0.99 0.57
N ASN A 239 10.62 0.43 0.97
CA ASN A 239 11.94 0.79 0.47
C ASN A 239 12.91 -0.36 0.77
N ASP A 240 13.55 -0.90 -0.26
CA ASP A 240 14.51 -2.01 -0.17
C ASP A 240 15.87 -1.63 0.43
N ALA A 241 16.19 -0.34 0.46
CA ALA A 241 17.44 0.16 1.04
C ALA A 241 17.41 0.21 2.58
N LEU A 242 16.24 0.00 3.21
CA LEU A 242 16.10 0.00 4.67
C LEU A 242 16.52 -1.35 5.26
N GLU A 243 17.29 -1.29 6.32
CA GLU A 243 17.67 -2.47 7.09
C GLU A 243 16.45 -3.07 7.79
N ILE A 244 16.35 -4.39 7.77
CA ILE A 244 15.31 -5.17 8.49
C ILE A 244 15.95 -6.27 9.34
N ARG A 245 15.33 -6.61 10.47
CA ARG A 245 15.86 -7.64 11.40
C ARG A 245 15.54 -9.07 10.98
N THR A 246 14.48 -9.25 10.22
CA THR A 246 14.04 -10.55 9.71
C THR A 246 14.55 -10.75 8.27
N ASN A 247 14.47 -11.97 7.77
CA ASN A 247 14.92 -12.29 6.40
C ASN A 247 13.84 -13.07 5.66
N PRO A 248 12.67 -12.45 5.34
CA PRO A 248 11.62 -13.10 4.56
C PRO A 248 11.97 -13.17 3.08
N SER A 249 11.42 -14.17 2.40
CA SER A 249 11.54 -14.34 0.95
C SER A 249 10.24 -13.95 0.25
N PHE A 250 9.94 -12.66 0.19
CA PHE A 250 8.74 -12.19 -0.51
C PHE A 250 8.92 -12.21 -2.03
N LEU A 251 7.83 -12.54 -2.73
CA LEU A 251 7.77 -12.61 -4.19
C LEU A 251 6.90 -11.46 -4.74
N PRO A 252 7.48 -10.48 -5.45
CA PRO A 252 6.69 -9.43 -6.10
C PRO A 252 5.65 -10.02 -7.04
N ILE A 253 4.40 -9.55 -6.91
CA ILE A 253 3.27 -10.09 -7.69
C ILE A 253 2.98 -9.27 -8.95
N MET A 254 3.52 -8.05 -9.09
CA MET A 254 3.18 -7.11 -10.14
C MET A 254 4.31 -6.92 -11.14
N GLN A 255 3.95 -6.87 -12.42
CA GLN A 255 4.79 -6.39 -13.51
C GLN A 255 4.07 -5.28 -14.26
N LEU A 256 4.79 -4.27 -14.74
CA LEU A 256 4.27 -3.18 -15.56
C LEU A 256 4.90 -3.26 -16.94
N LYS A 257 4.07 -3.32 -17.97
CA LYS A 257 4.49 -3.51 -19.37
C LYS A 257 3.83 -2.50 -20.30
N ALA A 258 4.49 -2.18 -21.40
CA ALA A 258 3.93 -1.35 -22.46
C ALA A 258 4.51 -1.73 -23.82
N ASN A 259 3.78 -1.41 -24.90
CA ASN A 259 4.23 -1.69 -26.25
C ASN A 259 5.09 -0.55 -26.82
N VAL A 260 6.05 -0.93 -27.63
CA VAL A 260 6.73 -0.02 -28.57
C VAL A 260 5.74 0.39 -29.67
N SER A 261 5.52 1.69 -29.82
CA SER A 261 4.62 2.24 -30.85
C SER A 261 5.35 2.71 -32.11
N LEU A 262 6.65 2.98 -32.01
CA LEU A 262 7.46 3.44 -33.11
C LEU A 262 8.94 3.21 -32.83
N VAL A 263 9.69 2.77 -33.85
CA VAL A 263 11.15 2.75 -33.82
C VAL A 263 11.67 3.63 -34.95
N LYS A 264 12.63 4.49 -34.64
CA LYS A 264 13.25 5.38 -35.65
C LYS A 264 14.72 5.66 -35.32
N THR A 265 15.46 6.02 -36.36
CA THR A 265 16.83 6.54 -36.25
C THR A 265 16.80 8.06 -36.22
N ILE A 266 17.47 8.67 -35.27
CA ILE A 266 17.69 10.12 -35.21
C ILE A 266 19.13 10.45 -35.54
N GLN A 267 19.32 11.56 -36.27
CA GLN A 267 20.65 12.05 -36.68
C GLN A 267 21.32 12.82 -35.51
N PRO A 268 22.63 13.02 -35.58
CA PRO A 268 23.35 13.84 -34.60
C PRO A 268 22.70 15.22 -34.43
N ASN A 269 22.71 15.73 -33.23
CA ASN A 269 22.14 17.04 -32.83
C ASN A 269 20.61 17.17 -32.98
N VAL A 270 19.88 16.07 -33.25
CA VAL A 270 18.42 16.05 -33.16
C VAL A 270 18.01 15.88 -31.69
N SER A 271 17.18 16.79 -31.22
CA SER A 271 16.66 16.73 -29.85
C SER A 271 15.42 15.83 -29.72
N VAL A 272 15.24 15.23 -28.55
CA VAL A 272 14.12 14.33 -28.24
C VAL A 272 13.24 14.96 -27.16
N SER A 273 11.91 14.93 -27.38
CA SER A 273 10.87 15.32 -26.45
C SER A 273 10.81 16.81 -26.08
N TYR A 274 9.88 17.12 -25.18
CA TYR A 274 9.66 18.48 -24.66
C TYR A 274 10.89 19.07 -23.99
N GLY A 275 11.08 20.38 -24.17
CA GLY A 275 12.20 21.11 -23.58
C GLY A 275 13.53 20.87 -24.28
N ARG A 276 13.61 19.92 -25.23
CA ARG A 276 14.82 19.59 -25.97
C ARG A 276 16.03 19.25 -25.08
N ASN A 277 15.75 18.65 -23.91
CA ASN A 277 16.75 18.39 -22.86
C ASN A 277 17.64 17.16 -23.17
N TYR A 278 17.30 16.37 -24.17
CA TYR A 278 18.14 15.30 -24.69
C TYR A 278 18.55 15.60 -26.13
N CYS A 279 19.82 15.48 -26.37
CA CYS A 279 20.43 15.63 -27.72
C CYS A 279 21.70 14.79 -27.79
N SER A 280 21.80 13.88 -28.77
CA SER A 280 23.00 13.06 -28.97
C SER A 280 23.88 13.67 -30.03
N LYS A 281 25.20 13.54 -29.86
CA LYS A 281 26.21 13.86 -30.89
C LYS A 281 26.34 12.74 -31.93
N ASP A 282 25.83 11.57 -31.65
CA ASP A 282 25.89 10.38 -32.50
C ASP A 282 24.51 10.03 -33.03
N VAL A 283 24.49 9.23 -34.11
CA VAL A 283 23.28 8.59 -34.60
C VAL A 283 22.74 7.66 -33.52
N ARG A 284 21.44 7.73 -33.25
CA ARG A 284 20.76 6.89 -32.28
C ARG A 284 19.54 6.21 -32.88
N LYS A 285 19.34 4.93 -32.50
CA LYS A 285 18.08 4.22 -32.73
C LYS A 285 17.25 4.37 -31.47
N ILE A 286 16.06 4.97 -31.55
CA ILE A 286 15.19 5.19 -30.41
C ILE A 286 13.84 4.51 -30.63
N ALA A 287 13.24 4.06 -29.51
CA ALA A 287 11.88 3.52 -29.48
C ALA A 287 10.98 4.43 -28.69
N THR A 288 9.77 4.65 -29.18
CA THR A 288 8.67 5.31 -28.45
C THR A 288 7.81 4.25 -27.79
N VAL A 289 7.60 4.35 -26.49
CA VAL A 289 6.85 3.41 -25.66
C VAL A 289 5.53 4.04 -25.23
N SER A 290 4.44 3.28 -25.33
CA SER A 290 3.07 3.77 -25.19
C SER A 290 2.61 3.88 -23.72
N ILE A 291 3.41 4.55 -22.86
CA ILE A 291 3.07 4.86 -21.47
C ILE A 291 3.69 6.20 -21.09
N GLY A 292 2.98 6.99 -20.29
CA GLY A 292 3.45 8.28 -19.83
C GLY A 292 2.91 8.66 -18.44
N TYR A 293 3.07 9.94 -18.05
CA TYR A 293 2.71 10.35 -16.68
C TYR A 293 1.20 10.34 -16.41
N ALA A 294 0.33 10.43 -17.42
CA ALA A 294 -1.12 10.29 -17.23
C ALA A 294 -1.53 8.85 -16.91
N ASP A 295 -0.66 7.88 -17.19
CA ASP A 295 -0.83 6.48 -16.80
C ASP A 295 -0.32 6.18 -15.38
N GLY A 296 0.39 7.15 -14.78
CA GLY A 296 1.02 7.02 -13.47
C GLY A 296 2.54 6.81 -13.52
N TYR A 297 3.16 6.76 -14.71
CA TYR A 297 4.62 6.62 -14.78
C TYR A 297 5.31 7.94 -14.40
N PRO A 298 6.22 7.97 -13.41
CA PRO A 298 6.67 9.22 -12.80
C PRO A 298 7.50 10.06 -13.77
N ARG A 299 7.04 11.29 -14.07
CA ARG A 299 7.78 12.23 -14.92
C ARG A 299 9.14 12.64 -14.34
N ALA A 300 9.29 12.53 -13.01
CA ALA A 300 10.52 12.85 -12.30
C ALA A 300 11.74 12.04 -12.76
N VAL A 301 11.52 10.86 -13.36
CA VAL A 301 12.62 10.01 -13.85
C VAL A 301 13.14 10.38 -15.23
N SER A 302 12.70 11.51 -15.81
CA SER A 302 13.19 12.03 -17.08
C SER A 302 14.64 12.50 -16.98
N ASN A 303 15.48 12.11 -17.95
CA ASN A 303 16.86 12.59 -18.13
C ASN A 303 17.81 12.37 -16.92
N ILE A 304 17.58 11.35 -16.12
CA ILE A 304 18.43 11.00 -14.95
C ILE A 304 19.11 9.64 -15.11
N GLY A 305 19.04 9.02 -16.28
CA GLY A 305 19.59 7.68 -16.51
C GLY A 305 18.69 6.54 -16.03
N ALA A 306 17.40 6.80 -15.82
CA ALA A 306 16.43 5.73 -15.52
C ALA A 306 16.29 4.79 -16.72
N GLU A 307 16.05 3.52 -16.47
CA GLU A 307 16.05 2.46 -17.47
C GLU A 307 14.74 1.66 -17.46
N VAL A 308 14.53 0.94 -18.54
CA VAL A 308 13.50 -0.08 -18.72
C VAL A 308 14.13 -1.34 -19.32
N LEU A 309 13.40 -2.45 -19.40
CA LEU A 309 13.88 -3.67 -20.06
C LEU A 309 13.18 -3.87 -21.41
N ILE A 310 13.93 -4.30 -22.39
CA ILE A 310 13.44 -4.78 -23.67
C ILE A 310 14.40 -5.86 -24.21
N HIS A 311 13.87 -7.00 -24.66
CA HIS A 311 14.66 -8.18 -25.09
C HIS A 311 15.71 -8.62 -24.05
N GLY A 312 15.36 -8.56 -22.74
CA GLY A 312 16.26 -8.93 -21.64
C GLY A 312 17.38 -7.91 -21.38
N GLN A 313 17.37 -6.76 -22.04
CA GLN A 313 18.43 -5.75 -21.94
C GLN A 313 17.90 -4.43 -21.40
N ARG A 314 18.75 -3.68 -20.71
CA ARG A 314 18.41 -2.35 -20.20
C ARG A 314 18.49 -1.30 -21.29
N ALA A 315 17.47 -0.47 -21.41
CA ALA A 315 17.38 0.66 -22.33
C ALA A 315 17.10 1.94 -21.52
N THR A 316 17.95 2.94 -21.73
CA THR A 316 17.84 4.22 -21.00
C THR A 316 16.65 5.04 -21.49
N ILE A 317 15.87 5.61 -20.58
CA ILE A 317 14.85 6.59 -20.87
C ILE A 317 15.51 7.92 -21.26
N ILE A 318 15.17 8.44 -22.44
CA ILE A 318 15.74 9.66 -22.99
C ILE A 318 14.67 10.74 -23.25
N GLY A 319 15.05 11.98 -23.01
CA GLY A 319 14.12 13.11 -23.11
C GLY A 319 13.09 13.14 -21.98
N ASN A 320 12.22 14.16 -21.98
CA ASN A 320 11.17 14.26 -20.99
C ASN A 320 10.05 13.25 -21.27
N ILE A 321 9.58 12.57 -20.24
CA ILE A 321 8.39 11.71 -20.31
C ILE A 321 7.19 12.60 -20.62
N CYS A 322 6.41 12.20 -21.63
CA CYS A 322 5.20 12.88 -22.08
C CYS A 322 3.97 12.38 -21.34
N MET A 323 2.79 12.94 -21.63
CA MET A 323 1.53 12.53 -21.03
C MET A 323 1.23 11.05 -21.28
N ASP A 324 1.44 10.57 -22.52
CA ASP A 324 1.01 9.25 -22.98
C ASP A 324 2.15 8.37 -23.50
N GLN A 325 3.37 8.89 -23.54
CA GLN A 325 4.52 8.24 -24.18
C GLN A 325 5.82 8.60 -23.48
N LEU A 326 6.80 7.69 -23.57
CA LEU A 326 8.20 7.94 -23.25
C LEU A 326 9.10 7.38 -24.37
N MET A 327 10.33 7.83 -24.43
CA MET A 327 11.31 7.38 -25.41
C MET A 327 12.49 6.71 -24.72
N ILE A 328 13.00 5.65 -25.36
CA ILE A 328 14.15 4.89 -24.88
C ILE A 328 15.22 4.79 -25.97
N ASP A 329 16.48 4.79 -25.59
CA ASP A 329 17.61 4.52 -26.47
C ASP A 329 17.78 3.01 -26.64
N VAL A 330 17.60 2.54 -27.87
CA VAL A 330 17.74 1.12 -28.25
C VAL A 330 18.86 0.93 -29.29
N THR A 331 19.83 1.85 -29.34
CA THR A 331 20.93 1.84 -30.32
C THR A 331 21.72 0.54 -30.27
N HIS A 332 21.91 -0.03 -29.10
CA HIS A 332 22.70 -1.24 -28.87
C HIS A 332 21.85 -2.49 -28.68
N ILE A 333 20.56 -2.41 -28.95
CA ILE A 333 19.62 -3.53 -28.80
C ILE A 333 19.11 -3.93 -30.17
N ASP A 334 19.47 -5.13 -30.58
CA ASP A 334 19.15 -5.63 -31.90
C ASP A 334 17.66 -5.93 -32.10
N GLN A 335 17.19 -5.80 -33.35
CA GLN A 335 15.88 -6.24 -33.83
C GLN A 335 14.67 -5.61 -33.12
N VAL A 336 14.84 -4.52 -32.33
CA VAL A 336 13.70 -3.81 -31.73
C VAL A 336 12.81 -3.25 -32.84
N LYS A 337 11.50 -3.52 -32.71
CA LYS A 337 10.47 -3.14 -33.68
C LYS A 337 9.17 -2.71 -32.99
N GLU A 338 8.28 -2.13 -33.74
CA GLU A 338 6.92 -1.81 -33.34
C GLU A 338 6.18 -3.08 -32.89
N GLY A 339 5.44 -2.97 -31.77
CA GLY A 339 4.72 -4.06 -31.13
C GLY A 339 5.55 -4.84 -30.09
N ASP A 340 6.87 -4.65 -30.03
CA ASP A 340 7.67 -5.26 -28.96
C ASP A 340 7.23 -4.78 -27.58
N VAL A 341 7.38 -5.65 -26.59
CA VAL A 341 7.01 -5.36 -25.19
C VAL A 341 8.20 -4.79 -24.45
N VAL A 342 8.00 -3.67 -23.79
CA VAL A 342 8.92 -3.06 -22.83
C VAL A 342 8.43 -3.37 -21.43
N THR A 343 9.31 -3.89 -20.57
CA THR A 343 9.04 -4.11 -19.16
C THR A 343 9.57 -2.92 -18.34
N LEU A 344 8.66 -2.21 -17.69
CA LEU A 344 8.95 -1.02 -16.89
C LEU A 344 9.11 -1.37 -15.40
N ILE A 345 8.54 -2.48 -14.96
CA ILE A 345 8.70 -3.12 -13.65
C ILE A 345 8.50 -4.62 -13.87
N GLY A 346 9.39 -5.45 -13.35
CA GLY A 346 9.27 -6.91 -13.41
C GLY A 346 10.36 -7.57 -14.24
N GLU A 347 10.06 -8.76 -14.75
CA GLU A 347 11.00 -9.65 -15.46
C GLU A 347 10.83 -9.54 -16.98
N ASP A 348 11.96 -9.56 -17.69
CA ASP A 348 12.05 -9.69 -19.14
C ASP A 348 13.25 -10.59 -19.50
N GLN A 349 12.99 -11.79 -20.02
CA GLN A 349 13.98 -12.77 -20.49
C GLN A 349 15.15 -13.02 -19.51
N GLY A 350 14.82 -13.13 -18.20
CA GLY A 350 15.80 -13.37 -17.14
C GLY A 350 16.45 -12.13 -16.55
N ALA A 351 16.27 -10.95 -17.13
CA ALA A 351 16.59 -9.66 -16.49
C ALA A 351 15.42 -9.21 -15.62
N PHE A 352 15.72 -8.52 -14.52
CA PHE A 352 14.70 -8.03 -13.59
C PHE A 352 14.89 -6.54 -13.29
N LEU A 353 13.79 -5.79 -13.31
CA LEU A 353 13.71 -4.39 -12.94
C LEU A 353 12.74 -4.26 -11.75
N ALA A 354 13.28 -4.04 -10.55
CA ALA A 354 12.47 -3.91 -9.35
C ALA A 354 11.71 -2.57 -9.33
N VAL A 355 10.54 -2.55 -8.69
CA VAL A 355 9.82 -1.29 -8.42
C VAL A 355 10.69 -0.34 -7.59
N ASP A 356 11.55 -0.87 -6.75
CA ASP A 356 12.48 -0.11 -5.92
C ASP A 356 13.47 0.74 -6.72
N GLU A 357 13.89 0.27 -7.91
CA GLU A 357 14.74 1.07 -8.81
C GLU A 357 13.98 2.30 -9.32
N LEU A 358 12.73 2.09 -9.80
CA LEU A 358 11.87 3.19 -10.24
C LEU A 358 11.61 4.18 -9.11
N THR A 359 11.35 3.68 -7.91
CA THR A 359 11.08 4.47 -6.71
C THR A 359 12.29 5.29 -6.28
N ARG A 360 13.50 4.71 -6.32
CA ARG A 360 14.76 5.44 -6.05
C ARG A 360 15.00 6.55 -7.07
N TRP A 361 14.80 6.28 -8.35
CA TRP A 361 14.90 7.31 -9.39
C TRP A 361 13.87 8.44 -9.19
N ALA A 362 12.65 8.09 -8.81
CA ALA A 362 11.59 9.06 -8.55
C ALA A 362 11.74 9.79 -7.21
N LYS A 363 12.68 9.38 -6.34
CA LYS A 363 12.94 9.92 -4.99
C LYS A 363 11.70 9.85 -4.08
N THR A 364 11.04 8.71 -4.09
CA THR A 364 9.83 8.43 -3.28
C THR A 364 9.88 7.04 -2.66
N ILE A 365 8.75 6.48 -2.26
CA ILE A 365 8.59 5.15 -1.68
C ILE A 365 7.67 4.27 -2.54
N ASN A 366 7.79 2.93 -2.41
CA ASN A 366 6.99 1.99 -3.19
C ASN A 366 5.47 2.18 -2.99
N ASN A 367 5.03 2.56 -1.78
CA ASN A 367 3.63 2.89 -1.51
C ASN A 367 3.09 3.98 -2.44
N ASP A 368 3.88 5.01 -2.68
CA ASP A 368 3.53 6.14 -3.53
C ASP A 368 3.54 5.73 -5.01
N THR A 369 4.65 5.14 -5.49
CA THR A 369 4.82 4.69 -6.87
C THR A 369 3.69 3.74 -7.31
N LEU A 370 3.37 2.73 -6.52
CA LEU A 370 2.36 1.72 -6.85
C LEU A 370 0.94 2.31 -6.92
N CYS A 371 0.63 3.30 -6.07
CA CYS A 371 -0.67 3.96 -6.06
C CYS A 371 -0.91 4.89 -7.24
N PHE A 372 0.12 5.27 -8.02
CA PHE A 372 -0.05 6.12 -9.19
C PHE A 372 -0.69 5.41 -10.38
N PHE A 373 -0.51 4.10 -10.53
CA PHE A 373 -1.09 3.34 -11.63
C PHE A 373 -2.60 3.15 -11.45
N LYS A 374 -3.42 3.97 -12.16
CA LYS A 374 -4.88 4.02 -12.04
C LYS A 374 -5.58 3.44 -13.27
N GLY A 375 -6.83 3.75 -13.48
CA GLY A 375 -7.74 3.13 -14.42
C GLY A 375 -7.33 3.11 -15.89
N ARG A 376 -6.35 3.93 -16.33
CA ARG A 376 -5.83 3.89 -17.71
C ARG A 376 -4.91 2.68 -17.99
N VAL A 377 -4.39 2.05 -16.93
CA VAL A 377 -3.54 0.85 -17.02
C VAL A 377 -4.36 -0.35 -16.55
N PRO A 378 -4.88 -1.17 -17.47
CA PRO A 378 -5.66 -2.35 -17.12
C PRO A 378 -4.82 -3.37 -16.35
N ARG A 379 -5.46 -4.10 -15.46
CA ARG A 379 -4.88 -5.18 -14.67
C ARG A 379 -5.26 -6.51 -15.27
N ILE A 380 -4.28 -7.34 -15.56
CA ILE A 380 -4.43 -8.71 -16.04
C ILE A 380 -4.00 -9.63 -14.91
N TYR A 381 -4.95 -10.37 -14.36
CA TYR A 381 -4.68 -11.28 -13.25
C TYR A 381 -4.36 -12.67 -13.78
N LYS A 382 -3.22 -13.21 -13.34
CA LYS A 382 -2.88 -14.61 -13.48
C LYS A 382 -3.32 -15.30 -12.20
N SER A 383 -4.32 -16.16 -12.29
CA SER A 383 -4.81 -17.07 -11.25
C SER A 383 -4.55 -18.51 -11.66
N GLU A 384 -4.54 -19.42 -10.68
CA GLU A 384 -4.53 -20.88 -10.96
C GLU A 384 -5.74 -21.32 -11.77
#